data_a8e98b709f4b2bad6d88389e8f48992f
#
_entry.id   a8e98b709f4b2bad6d88389e8f48992f
#
_cell.length_a   1.000
_cell.length_b   1.000
_cell.length_c   1.000
_cell.angle_alpha   90.00
_cell.angle_beta   90.00
_cell.angle_gamma   90.00
#
_symmetry.space_group_name_H-M   'P 1'
#
loop_
_entity.id
_entity.type
_entity.pdbx_description
1 polymer ?
#
loop_
_entity_poly.entity_id
_entity_poly.type
_entity_poly.pdbx_seq_one_letter_code
_entity_poly.pdbx_strand_id
1 'polypeptide(L)'
;MLEELRRQLYDCSRCGFCRMWGWEGVEHVCPTYPFTAGWETHYARGRVRLAQATLEGQVEPNQAFLEHAYACTLCGSCEAHCPVGVPLVDIFHAWRVDLAAAGQALPAHRQVLDGMRRHLNPYGPRAPEADAPPRAATVLFYPGCTTNRMAPEIVEAVTGILDRLGLDGGMFADDTCCGFPLYELGQVDAARDMAQITLERIARYQPRVVLTTCPACYKTFKQILPEEMGLDVPWDVQHISTFLLPHVQGRLQARPLAATWHDPCVLGRHLGMYEEPRELLRAVPGLELREMDANRQDALCCGAGGGVYFACQKMANEAVVHRLQQAVAVGAQAIVTSCPNCYVRFRQMSRQRRLPIQARALSQVIAEALD
;
A
#
# COMPACT_ATOMS: atom_id res chain seq x y z
N MET A 1 16.85 5.40 -16.00
CA MET A 1 15.53 5.92 -15.57
C MET A 1 15.62 7.29 -14.91
N LEU A 2 16.50 7.52 -13.90
CA LEU A 2 16.59 8.84 -13.27
C LEU A 2 17.05 9.94 -14.23
N GLU A 3 17.92 9.63 -15.21
CA GLU A 3 18.35 10.55 -16.25
C GLU A 3 17.17 11.10 -17.08
N GLU A 4 16.15 10.30 -17.33
CA GLU A 4 14.95 10.71 -18.09
C GLU A 4 14.11 11.75 -17.32
N LEU A 5 14.22 11.74 -15.99
CA LEU A 5 13.58 12.70 -15.08
C LEU A 5 14.51 13.85 -14.65
N ARG A 6 15.68 14.02 -15.32
CA ARG A 6 16.68 15.04 -14.95
C ARG A 6 16.05 16.42 -14.79
N ARG A 7 15.25 16.86 -15.76
CA ARG A 7 14.62 18.18 -15.72
C ARG A 7 13.75 18.33 -14.45
N GLN A 8 12.82 17.41 -14.22
CA GLN A 8 11.90 17.43 -13.08
C GLN A 8 12.66 17.35 -11.74
N LEU A 9 13.77 16.60 -11.72
CA LEU A 9 14.64 16.49 -10.54
C LEU A 9 15.27 17.84 -10.17
N TYR A 10 15.55 18.72 -11.15
CA TYR A 10 16.11 20.04 -10.93
C TYR A 10 15.07 21.16 -10.75
N ASP A 11 13.79 20.89 -10.98
CA ASP A 11 12.69 21.84 -10.74
C ASP A 11 12.40 22.06 -9.23
N CYS A 12 13.04 21.31 -8.35
CA CYS A 12 12.88 21.46 -6.91
C CYS A 12 13.36 22.84 -6.42
N SER A 13 12.43 23.70 -6.00
CA SER A 13 12.70 25.05 -5.47
C SER A 13 13.36 25.07 -4.07
N ARG A 14 13.57 23.91 -3.45
CA ARG A 14 14.15 23.74 -2.11
C ARG A 14 13.41 24.45 -0.97
N CYS A 15 12.12 24.72 -1.14
CA CYS A 15 11.30 25.46 -0.16
C CYS A 15 11.12 24.74 1.19
N GLY A 16 11.22 23.41 1.24
CA GLY A 16 11.10 22.62 2.46
C GLY A 16 9.67 22.22 2.87
N PHE A 17 8.65 22.56 2.10
CA PHE A 17 7.25 22.18 2.35
C PHE A 17 7.05 20.67 2.52
N CYS A 18 7.87 19.87 1.89
CA CYS A 18 7.84 18.40 1.99
C CYS A 18 8.33 17.83 3.34
N ARG A 19 8.71 18.68 4.30
CA ARG A 19 9.12 18.29 5.65
C ARG A 19 7.99 18.42 6.65
N MET A 20 7.69 19.64 6.98
CA MET A 20 6.72 20.02 8.00
C MET A 20 5.89 21.18 7.47
N TRP A 21 4.61 21.10 7.72
CA TRP A 21 3.70 22.19 7.46
C TRP A 21 2.77 22.33 8.67
N GLY A 22 2.73 23.51 9.25
CA GLY A 22 1.95 23.75 10.45
C GLY A 22 0.55 24.28 10.12
N TRP A 23 -0.31 23.47 9.56
CA TRP A 23 -1.74 23.76 9.60
C TRP A 23 -2.43 22.85 10.62
N GLU A 24 -3.60 23.28 11.06
CA GLU A 24 -4.34 22.60 12.12
C GLU A 24 -4.53 21.10 11.80
N GLY A 25 -4.14 20.24 12.72
CA GLY A 25 -4.25 18.78 12.61
C GLY A 25 -3.19 18.08 11.76
N VAL A 26 -2.31 18.81 11.04
CA VAL A 26 -1.24 18.23 10.24
C VAL A 26 0.13 18.77 10.70
N GLU A 27 0.80 18.02 11.55
CA GLU A 27 2.09 18.42 12.13
C GLU A 27 3.26 18.28 11.17
N HIS A 28 3.20 17.36 10.22
CA HIS A 28 4.25 17.06 9.26
C HIS A 28 3.73 16.41 7.99
N VAL A 29 4.38 16.69 6.87
CA VAL A 29 4.08 16.11 5.56
C VAL A 29 4.74 14.73 5.39
N CYS A 30 6.02 14.60 5.73
CA CYS A 30 6.73 13.33 5.63
C CYS A 30 6.43 12.45 6.85
N PRO A 31 5.76 11.28 6.67
CA PRO A 31 5.32 10.44 7.78
C PRO A 31 6.47 9.76 8.54
N THR A 32 7.65 9.67 7.93
CA THR A 32 8.82 9.01 8.54
C THR A 32 9.81 9.96 9.16
N TYR A 33 9.83 11.22 8.73
CA TYR A 33 10.81 12.22 9.17
C TYR A 33 10.87 12.41 10.69
N PRO A 34 9.77 12.53 11.44
CA PRO A 34 9.79 12.74 12.89
C PRO A 34 10.48 11.62 13.67
N PHE A 35 10.57 10.42 13.08
CA PHE A 35 11.13 9.23 13.71
C PHE A 35 12.55 8.90 13.24
N THR A 36 13.24 9.90 12.70
CA THR A 36 14.63 9.85 12.23
C THR A 36 15.53 10.76 13.07
N ALA A 37 16.81 10.81 12.73
CA ALA A 37 17.75 11.75 13.38
C ALA A 37 17.54 13.22 12.98
N GLY A 38 16.55 13.55 12.17
CA GLY A 38 16.18 14.91 11.81
C GLY A 38 17.05 15.58 10.73
N TRP A 39 17.92 14.80 10.05
CA TRP A 39 18.74 15.33 8.95
C TRP A 39 17.89 15.67 7.72
N GLU A 40 18.34 16.64 6.93
CA GLU A 40 17.69 17.04 5.67
C GLU A 40 17.46 15.85 4.71
N THR A 41 18.36 14.89 4.69
CA THR A 41 18.30 13.69 3.87
C THR A 41 17.19 12.69 4.25
N HIS A 42 16.52 12.92 5.38
CA HIS A 42 15.41 12.09 5.84
C HIS A 42 14.03 12.49 5.29
N TYR A 43 13.94 13.56 4.47
CA TYR A 43 12.73 13.95 3.77
C TYR A 43 13.00 14.35 2.31
N ALA A 44 11.97 14.67 1.52
CA ALA A 44 12.09 14.75 0.07
C ALA A 44 13.15 15.72 -0.43
N ARG A 45 13.25 16.94 0.12
CA ARG A 45 14.24 17.93 -0.34
C ARG A 45 15.68 17.40 -0.29
N GLY A 46 16.07 16.77 0.80
CA GLY A 46 17.41 16.21 0.92
C GLY A 46 17.59 14.95 0.06
N ARG A 47 16.55 14.11 -0.08
CA ARG A 47 16.59 12.95 -1.02
C ARG A 47 16.74 13.40 -2.47
N VAL A 48 16.09 14.48 -2.88
CA VAL A 48 16.31 15.10 -4.20
C VAL A 48 17.78 15.46 -4.39
N ARG A 49 18.43 16.04 -3.39
CA ARG A 49 19.88 16.35 -3.46
C ARG A 49 20.75 15.09 -3.56
N LEU A 50 20.42 14.05 -2.83
CA LEU A 50 21.12 12.77 -2.95
C LEU A 50 20.94 12.14 -4.33
N ALA A 51 19.73 12.18 -4.89
CA ALA A 51 19.46 11.70 -6.24
C ALA A 51 20.21 12.50 -7.31
N GLN A 52 20.27 13.85 -7.18
CA GLN A 52 21.08 14.70 -8.04
C GLN A 52 22.57 14.33 -7.95
N ALA A 53 23.11 14.18 -6.73
CA ALA A 53 24.50 13.80 -6.52
C ALA A 53 24.84 12.41 -7.08
N THR A 54 23.89 11.46 -7.03
CA THR A 54 24.03 10.15 -7.68
C THR A 54 24.13 10.30 -9.20
N LEU A 55 23.21 11.07 -9.77
CA LEU A 55 23.12 11.31 -11.23
C LEU A 55 24.36 11.99 -11.79
N GLU A 56 24.96 12.90 -10.99
CA GLU A 56 26.18 13.65 -11.34
C GLU A 56 27.49 12.88 -11.01
N GLY A 57 27.40 11.69 -10.46
CA GLY A 57 28.56 10.90 -10.04
C GLY A 57 29.37 11.53 -8.89
N GLN A 58 28.75 12.42 -8.10
CA GLN A 58 29.43 13.11 -7.00
C GLN A 58 29.57 12.28 -5.73
N VAL A 59 28.78 11.20 -5.63
CA VAL A 59 28.79 10.31 -4.46
C VAL A 59 28.75 8.86 -4.90
N GLU A 60 29.51 8.03 -4.20
CA GLU A 60 29.39 6.57 -4.31
C GLU A 60 28.43 6.07 -3.23
N PRO A 61 27.37 5.33 -3.59
CA PRO A 61 26.41 4.79 -2.64
C PRO A 61 27.10 3.82 -1.66
N ASN A 62 27.08 4.18 -0.38
CA ASN A 62 27.46 3.29 0.71
C ASN A 62 26.19 2.91 1.53
N GLN A 63 26.33 2.10 2.56
CA GLN A 63 25.18 1.65 3.36
C GLN A 63 24.40 2.82 3.97
N ALA A 64 25.06 3.82 4.55
CA ALA A 64 24.40 4.98 5.12
C ALA A 64 23.62 5.79 4.06
N PHE A 65 24.20 5.94 2.87
CA PHE A 65 23.52 6.56 1.74
C PHE A 65 22.26 5.79 1.33
N LEU A 66 22.36 4.46 1.23
CA LEU A 66 21.22 3.60 0.90
C LEU A 66 20.13 3.66 1.98
N GLU A 67 20.49 3.75 3.25
CA GLU A 67 19.52 3.94 4.33
C GLU A 67 18.69 5.21 4.11
N HIS A 68 19.29 6.33 3.69
CA HIS A 68 18.55 7.55 3.34
C HIS A 68 17.65 7.39 2.11
N ALA A 69 18.12 6.71 1.08
CA ALA A 69 17.35 6.44 -0.15
C ALA A 69 16.12 5.58 0.12
N TYR A 70 16.28 4.57 0.96
CA TYR A 70 15.23 3.60 1.27
C TYR A 70 14.41 3.90 2.53
N ALA A 71 14.75 4.92 3.32
CA ALA A 71 13.92 5.41 4.44
C ALA A 71 12.69 6.21 3.96
N CYS A 72 12.21 5.97 2.74
CA CYS A 72 11.07 6.61 2.11
C CYS A 72 9.99 5.57 1.77
N THR A 73 8.77 5.82 2.20
CA THR A 73 7.63 4.92 1.96
C THR A 73 7.02 5.04 0.57
N LEU A 74 7.52 5.92 -0.29
CA LEU A 74 6.94 6.26 -1.60
C LEU A 74 5.46 6.64 -1.53
N CYS A 75 5.03 7.22 -0.43
CA CYS A 75 3.60 7.47 -0.15
C CYS A 75 3.00 8.67 -0.90
N GLY A 76 3.80 9.48 -1.58
CA GLY A 76 3.34 10.64 -2.36
C GLY A 76 2.92 11.86 -1.54
N SER A 77 3.01 11.86 -0.19
CA SER A 77 2.59 13.01 0.60
C SER A 77 3.40 14.29 0.28
N CYS A 78 4.72 14.15 0.14
CA CYS A 78 5.58 15.26 -0.24
C CYS A 78 5.31 15.80 -1.65
N GLU A 79 4.83 14.96 -2.55
CA GLU A 79 4.43 15.32 -3.91
C GLU A 79 3.10 16.07 -3.91
N ALA A 80 2.09 15.55 -3.23
CA ALA A 80 0.78 16.18 -3.10
C ALA A 80 0.84 17.60 -2.50
N HIS A 81 1.87 17.86 -1.69
CA HIS A 81 2.09 19.17 -1.06
C HIS A 81 3.22 19.99 -1.73
N CYS A 82 3.73 19.55 -2.87
CA CYS A 82 4.79 20.26 -3.56
C CYS A 82 4.24 21.49 -4.30
N PRO A 83 4.60 22.74 -3.92
CA PRO A 83 4.04 23.93 -4.54
C PRO A 83 4.46 24.11 -6.02
N VAL A 84 5.48 23.39 -6.46
CA VAL A 84 5.99 23.43 -7.85
C VAL A 84 5.71 22.13 -8.61
N GLY A 85 4.98 21.19 -8.01
CA GLY A 85 4.51 19.97 -8.69
C GLY A 85 5.63 19.01 -9.12
N VAL A 86 6.73 18.90 -8.34
CA VAL A 86 7.79 17.93 -8.63
C VAL A 86 7.27 16.50 -8.46
N PRO A 87 7.40 15.59 -9.45
CA PRO A 87 6.94 14.20 -9.36
C PRO A 87 7.90 13.36 -8.49
N LEU A 88 7.82 13.57 -7.18
CA LEU A 88 8.78 13.04 -6.21
C LEU A 88 8.70 11.51 -6.08
N VAL A 89 7.52 10.93 -6.28
CA VAL A 89 7.36 9.46 -6.25
C VAL A 89 8.10 8.82 -7.40
N ASP A 90 7.91 9.34 -8.62
CA ASP A 90 8.56 8.82 -9.83
C ASP A 90 10.08 9.01 -9.76
N ILE A 91 10.54 10.17 -9.30
CA ILE A 91 11.96 10.47 -9.11
C ILE A 91 12.60 9.48 -8.12
N PHE A 92 11.98 9.25 -6.97
CA PHE A 92 12.56 8.35 -5.97
C PHE A 92 12.45 6.89 -6.39
N HIS A 93 11.42 6.50 -7.15
CA HIS A 93 11.33 5.18 -7.74
C HIS A 93 12.40 4.99 -8.80
N ALA A 94 12.54 5.90 -9.78
CA ALA A 94 13.58 5.86 -10.81
C ALA A 94 15.00 5.81 -10.20
N TRP A 95 15.24 6.60 -9.15
CA TRP A 95 16.50 6.53 -8.42
C TRP A 95 16.78 5.16 -7.81
N ARG A 96 15.77 4.52 -7.23
CA ARG A 96 15.90 3.14 -6.71
C ARG A 96 16.13 2.11 -7.81
N VAL A 97 15.54 2.30 -8.99
CA VAL A 97 15.78 1.43 -10.14
C VAL A 97 17.24 1.52 -10.58
N ASP A 98 17.81 2.73 -10.67
CA ASP A 98 19.22 2.90 -11.05
C ASP A 98 20.18 2.34 -9.97
N LEU A 99 19.85 2.55 -8.67
CA LEU A 99 20.61 1.92 -7.58
C LEU A 99 20.56 0.38 -7.64
N ALA A 100 19.37 -0.18 -7.87
CA ALA A 100 19.18 -1.62 -7.97
C ALA A 100 19.93 -2.24 -9.18
N ALA A 101 19.88 -1.56 -10.33
CA ALA A 101 20.64 -1.94 -11.52
C ALA A 101 22.17 -1.91 -11.31
N ALA A 102 22.65 -1.00 -10.46
CA ALA A 102 24.05 -0.95 -10.01
C ALA A 102 24.38 -1.96 -8.88
N GLY A 103 23.47 -2.88 -8.55
CA GLY A 103 23.66 -3.86 -7.46
C GLY A 103 23.61 -3.26 -6.04
N GLN A 104 23.19 -2.01 -5.92
CA GLN A 104 23.13 -1.26 -4.65
C GLN A 104 21.77 -1.50 -3.97
N ALA A 105 21.78 -2.29 -2.89
CA ALA A 105 20.59 -2.55 -2.09
C ALA A 105 20.97 -2.78 -0.62
N LEU A 106 20.05 -2.44 0.30
CA LEU A 106 20.23 -2.78 1.71
C LEU A 106 20.19 -4.31 1.91
N PRO A 107 20.93 -4.88 2.88
CA PRO A 107 20.93 -6.31 3.15
C PRO A 107 19.53 -6.91 3.34
N ALA A 108 18.66 -6.21 4.07
CA ALA A 108 17.27 -6.63 4.28
C ALA A 108 16.46 -6.68 2.96
N HIS A 109 16.71 -5.76 2.04
CA HIS A 109 16.03 -5.74 0.74
C HIS A 109 16.53 -6.87 -0.18
N ARG A 110 17.82 -7.22 -0.11
CA ARG A 110 18.35 -8.40 -0.81
C ARG A 110 17.70 -9.68 -0.31
N GLN A 111 17.53 -9.82 1.01
CA GLN A 111 16.81 -10.97 1.59
C GLN A 111 15.37 -11.08 1.08
N VAL A 112 14.65 -9.94 0.96
CA VAL A 112 13.30 -9.91 0.37
C VAL A 112 13.34 -10.37 -1.08
N LEU A 113 14.25 -9.84 -1.89
CA LEU A 113 14.41 -10.21 -3.30
C LEU A 113 14.68 -11.73 -3.44
N ASP A 114 15.64 -12.25 -2.68
CA ASP A 114 16.02 -13.67 -2.71
C ASP A 114 14.87 -14.57 -2.23
N GLY A 115 14.14 -14.14 -1.21
CA GLY A 115 12.95 -14.82 -0.71
C GLY A 115 11.84 -14.87 -1.76
N MET A 116 11.57 -13.74 -2.39
CA MET A 116 10.54 -13.64 -3.41
C MET A 116 10.90 -14.42 -4.68
N ARG A 117 12.13 -14.43 -5.11
CA ARG A 117 12.58 -15.25 -6.25
C ARG A 117 12.41 -16.75 -5.97
N ARG A 118 12.68 -17.21 -4.75
CA ARG A 118 12.56 -18.64 -4.38
C ARG A 118 11.12 -19.08 -4.11
N HIS A 119 10.30 -18.21 -3.53
CA HIS A 119 8.99 -18.60 -2.99
C HIS A 119 7.81 -17.87 -3.64
N LEU A 120 8.07 -16.94 -4.58
CA LEU A 120 7.07 -16.09 -5.23
C LEU A 120 6.23 -15.26 -4.24
N ASN A 121 6.76 -15.08 -3.01
CA ASN A 121 6.06 -14.44 -1.90
C ASN A 121 7.07 -13.83 -0.91
N PRO A 122 6.86 -12.60 -0.40
CA PRO A 122 7.78 -11.95 0.55
C PRO A 122 7.81 -12.60 1.94
N TYR A 123 6.84 -13.46 2.26
CA TYR A 123 6.71 -14.13 3.57
C TYR A 123 7.28 -15.56 3.59
N GLY A 124 7.97 -15.97 2.53
CA GLY A 124 8.58 -17.28 2.43
C GLY A 124 7.62 -18.40 1.97
N PRO A 125 8.04 -19.69 2.09
CA PRO A 125 7.24 -20.80 1.59
C PRO A 125 5.92 -20.94 2.36
N ARG A 126 4.87 -21.34 1.63
CA ARG A 126 3.61 -21.83 2.21
C ARG A 126 3.70 -23.35 2.36
N ALA A 127 3.02 -23.89 3.38
CA ALA A 127 2.75 -25.33 3.42
C ALA A 127 1.98 -25.72 2.16
N PRO A 128 2.30 -26.86 1.51
CA PRO A 128 1.57 -27.31 0.35
C PRO A 128 0.09 -27.46 0.72
N GLU A 129 -0.76 -26.67 0.09
CA GLU A 129 -2.19 -26.98 0.06
C GLU A 129 -2.41 -28.12 -0.92
N ALA A 130 -3.39 -28.96 -0.62
CA ALA A 130 -3.76 -30.03 -1.53
C ALA A 130 -3.97 -29.47 -2.95
N ASP A 131 -3.40 -30.15 -3.95
CA ASP A 131 -3.47 -29.82 -5.38
C ASP A 131 -4.91 -29.91 -5.92
N ALA A 132 -5.85 -29.15 -5.35
CA ALA A 132 -7.16 -29.02 -5.95
C ALA A 132 -7.02 -28.18 -7.23
N PRO A 133 -7.49 -28.68 -8.36
CA PRO A 133 -7.44 -27.92 -9.61
C PRO A 133 -8.19 -26.59 -9.43
N PRO A 134 -7.68 -25.50 -10.05
CA PRO A 134 -8.37 -24.22 -10.00
C PRO A 134 -9.79 -24.35 -10.59
N ARG A 135 -10.77 -23.88 -9.83
CA ARG A 135 -12.16 -23.82 -10.30
C ARG A 135 -12.37 -22.50 -11.03
N ALA A 136 -12.95 -22.57 -12.23
CA ALA A 136 -13.38 -21.37 -12.95
C ALA A 136 -14.36 -20.54 -12.09
N ALA A 137 -14.22 -19.22 -12.09
CA ALA A 137 -15.06 -18.30 -11.32
C ALA A 137 -15.22 -16.97 -12.07
N THR A 138 -16.45 -16.46 -12.14
CA THR A 138 -16.72 -15.17 -12.80
C THR A 138 -16.03 -14.01 -12.06
N VAL A 139 -16.07 -14.02 -10.73
CA VAL A 139 -15.37 -13.08 -9.85
C VAL A 139 -14.29 -13.81 -9.08
N LEU A 140 -13.03 -13.58 -9.42
CA LEU A 140 -11.92 -14.19 -8.72
C LEU A 140 -11.38 -13.21 -7.66
N PHE A 141 -11.51 -13.57 -6.40
CA PHE A 141 -10.85 -12.83 -5.32
C PHE A 141 -9.35 -13.15 -5.29
N TYR A 142 -8.54 -12.14 -5.60
CA TYR A 142 -7.08 -12.16 -5.44
C TYR A 142 -6.71 -11.51 -4.10
N PRO A 143 -6.44 -12.28 -3.04
CA PRO A 143 -6.16 -11.73 -1.71
C PRO A 143 -4.83 -10.98 -1.64
N GLY A 144 -3.86 -11.37 -2.48
CA GLY A 144 -2.49 -10.88 -2.39
C GLY A 144 -1.71 -11.49 -1.23
N CYS A 145 -0.39 -11.31 -1.26
CA CYS A 145 0.54 -11.97 -0.34
C CYS A 145 0.29 -11.65 1.14
N THR A 146 0.05 -10.39 1.48
CA THR A 146 -0.16 -9.97 2.88
C THR A 146 -1.48 -10.46 3.45
N THR A 147 -2.56 -10.35 2.70
CA THR A 147 -3.88 -10.86 3.13
C THR A 147 -3.80 -12.35 3.39
N ASN A 148 -3.28 -13.08 2.44
CA ASN A 148 -3.24 -14.54 2.48
C ASN A 148 -2.41 -15.07 3.66
N ARG A 149 -1.32 -14.38 4.01
CA ARG A 149 -0.38 -14.82 5.05
C ARG A 149 -0.60 -14.24 6.43
N MET A 150 -1.07 -13.00 6.49
CA MET A 150 -1.08 -12.22 7.73
C MET A 150 -2.49 -11.79 8.17
N ALA A 151 -3.51 -11.95 7.33
CA ALA A 151 -4.86 -11.48 7.60
C ALA A 151 -5.93 -12.40 7.00
N PRO A 152 -5.96 -13.72 7.37
CA PRO A 152 -6.92 -14.67 6.81
C PRO A 152 -8.37 -14.27 7.07
N GLU A 153 -8.64 -13.52 8.13
CA GLU A 153 -9.96 -12.96 8.43
C GLU A 153 -10.49 -11.99 7.36
N ILE A 154 -9.61 -11.40 6.56
CA ILE A 154 -10.02 -10.62 5.38
C ILE A 154 -10.49 -11.56 4.27
N VAL A 155 -9.82 -12.71 4.09
CA VAL A 155 -10.23 -13.73 3.12
C VAL A 155 -11.63 -14.23 3.47
N GLU A 156 -11.84 -14.62 4.73
CA GLU A 156 -13.14 -15.09 5.23
C GLU A 156 -14.24 -14.05 5.02
N ALA A 157 -13.96 -12.78 5.30
CA ALA A 157 -14.92 -11.71 5.09
C ALA A 157 -15.30 -11.52 3.62
N VAL A 158 -14.32 -11.53 2.70
CA VAL A 158 -14.59 -11.32 1.27
C VAL A 158 -15.31 -12.52 0.67
N THR A 159 -14.88 -13.75 0.96
CA THR A 159 -15.57 -14.96 0.46
C THR A 159 -17.01 -15.04 0.99
N GLY A 160 -17.22 -14.76 2.27
CA GLY A 160 -18.56 -14.69 2.84
C GLY A 160 -19.45 -13.59 2.26
N ILE A 161 -18.88 -12.45 1.84
CA ILE A 161 -19.61 -11.41 1.10
C ILE A 161 -20.03 -11.93 -0.27
N LEU A 162 -19.12 -12.51 -1.05
CA LEU A 162 -19.42 -13.04 -2.39
C LEU A 162 -20.52 -14.10 -2.34
N ASP A 163 -20.46 -15.01 -1.37
CA ASP A 163 -21.46 -16.05 -1.15
C ASP A 163 -22.85 -15.44 -0.82
N ARG A 164 -22.94 -14.51 0.12
CA ARG A 164 -24.20 -13.85 0.50
C ARG A 164 -24.78 -12.99 -0.61
N LEU A 165 -23.94 -12.44 -1.48
CA LEU A 165 -24.37 -11.69 -2.66
C LEU A 165 -24.85 -12.64 -3.79
N GLY A 166 -24.65 -13.95 -3.67
CA GLY A 166 -25.02 -14.93 -4.69
C GLY A 166 -24.17 -14.83 -5.96
N LEU A 167 -22.94 -14.30 -5.83
CA LEU A 167 -22.04 -14.15 -6.96
C LEU A 167 -21.28 -15.46 -7.20
N ASP A 168 -21.02 -15.80 -8.47
CA ASP A 168 -20.11 -16.89 -8.83
C ASP A 168 -18.66 -16.49 -8.50
N GLY A 169 -18.34 -16.58 -7.21
CA GLY A 169 -17.08 -16.19 -6.63
C GLY A 169 -16.12 -17.37 -6.51
N GLY A 170 -14.84 -17.10 -6.70
CA GLY A 170 -13.74 -18.00 -6.43
C GLY A 170 -12.60 -17.27 -5.70
N MET A 171 -11.77 -18.02 -4.99
CA MET A 171 -10.57 -17.51 -4.35
C MET A 171 -9.33 -17.96 -5.13
N PHE A 172 -8.40 -17.05 -5.36
CA PHE A 172 -7.08 -17.37 -5.88
C PHE A 172 -6.29 -18.09 -4.78
N ALA A 173 -6.17 -19.42 -4.91
CA ALA A 173 -5.54 -20.28 -3.90
C ALA A 173 -4.00 -20.27 -3.99
N ASP A 174 -3.43 -19.94 -5.16
CA ASP A 174 -2.00 -19.74 -5.32
C ASP A 174 -1.50 -18.58 -4.46
N ASP A 175 -0.35 -18.76 -3.82
CA ASP A 175 0.22 -17.77 -2.89
C ASP A 175 1.27 -16.88 -3.59
N THR A 176 1.03 -16.53 -4.86
CA THR A 176 1.95 -15.67 -5.62
C THR A 176 1.66 -14.20 -5.43
N CYS A 177 2.74 -13.41 -5.34
CA CYS A 177 2.68 -11.97 -5.18
C CYS A 177 2.52 -11.26 -6.53
N CYS A 178 1.81 -10.13 -6.56
CA CYS A 178 1.71 -9.26 -7.74
C CYS A 178 3.03 -8.59 -8.17
N GLY A 179 4.11 -8.72 -7.39
CA GLY A 179 5.40 -8.09 -7.68
C GLY A 179 5.62 -6.71 -7.08
N PHE A 180 4.60 -6.04 -6.56
CA PHE A 180 4.69 -4.66 -6.05
C PHE A 180 5.83 -4.41 -5.04
N PRO A 181 6.13 -5.29 -4.05
CA PRO A 181 7.26 -5.06 -3.15
C PRO A 181 8.61 -4.98 -3.88
N LEU A 182 8.80 -5.77 -4.93
CA LEU A 182 10.03 -5.71 -5.76
C LEU A 182 10.06 -4.42 -6.58
N TYR A 183 8.93 -4.02 -7.16
CA TYR A 183 8.79 -2.78 -7.89
C TYR A 183 9.17 -1.58 -7.01
N GLU A 184 8.62 -1.44 -5.80
CA GLU A 184 8.96 -0.34 -4.87
C GLU A 184 10.44 -0.32 -4.47
N LEU A 185 11.12 -1.46 -4.51
CA LEU A 185 12.56 -1.59 -4.25
C LEU A 185 13.44 -1.28 -5.47
N GLY A 186 12.85 -0.95 -6.64
CA GLY A 186 13.55 -0.72 -7.88
C GLY A 186 13.94 -1.98 -8.65
N GLN A 187 13.50 -3.16 -8.20
CA GLN A 187 13.77 -4.47 -8.83
C GLN A 187 12.73 -4.77 -9.92
N VAL A 188 12.67 -3.89 -10.94
CA VAL A 188 11.58 -3.89 -11.94
C VAL A 188 11.53 -5.19 -12.74
N ASP A 189 12.67 -5.72 -13.20
CA ASP A 189 12.71 -6.97 -13.97
C ASP A 189 12.19 -8.15 -13.15
N ALA A 190 12.65 -8.27 -11.90
CA ALA A 190 12.17 -9.33 -11.00
C ALA A 190 10.69 -9.16 -10.64
N ALA A 191 10.19 -7.93 -10.56
CA ALA A 191 8.77 -7.64 -10.36
C ALA A 191 7.94 -8.06 -11.57
N ARG A 192 8.43 -7.78 -12.78
CA ARG A 192 7.81 -8.18 -14.05
C ARG A 192 7.72 -9.70 -14.19
N ASP A 193 8.84 -10.43 -13.96
CA ASP A 193 8.88 -11.89 -14.02
C ASP A 193 7.86 -12.52 -13.06
N MET A 194 7.81 -12.01 -11.84
CA MET A 194 6.86 -12.46 -10.82
C MET A 194 5.41 -12.18 -11.21
N ALA A 195 5.14 -10.99 -11.73
CA ALA A 195 3.81 -10.61 -12.19
C ALA A 195 3.33 -11.50 -13.33
N GLN A 196 4.21 -11.82 -14.29
CA GLN A 196 3.89 -12.71 -15.39
C GLN A 196 3.47 -14.10 -14.89
N ILE A 197 4.23 -14.70 -13.96
CA ILE A 197 3.85 -15.97 -13.33
C ILE A 197 2.47 -15.86 -12.65
N THR A 198 2.21 -14.75 -11.98
CA THR A 198 0.94 -14.53 -11.29
C THR A 198 -0.22 -14.41 -12.28
N LEU A 199 -0.04 -13.68 -13.39
CA LEU A 199 -1.05 -13.56 -14.45
C LEU A 199 -1.37 -14.93 -15.07
N GLU A 200 -0.34 -15.73 -15.40
CA GLU A 200 -0.51 -17.11 -15.93
C GLU A 200 -1.32 -18.00 -14.97
N ARG A 201 -1.11 -17.85 -13.66
CA ARG A 201 -1.87 -18.60 -12.65
C ARG A 201 -3.31 -18.10 -12.51
N ILE A 202 -3.53 -16.79 -12.54
CA ILE A 202 -4.89 -16.20 -12.55
C ILE A 202 -5.68 -16.68 -13.77
N ALA A 203 -5.05 -16.76 -14.95
CA ALA A 203 -5.69 -17.20 -16.18
C ALA A 203 -6.32 -18.59 -16.08
N ARG A 204 -5.80 -19.48 -15.24
CA ARG A 204 -6.35 -20.83 -15.03
C ARG A 204 -7.76 -20.83 -14.43
N TYR A 205 -8.13 -19.74 -13.72
CA TYR A 205 -9.46 -19.56 -13.13
C TYR A 205 -10.47 -18.95 -14.11
N GLN A 206 -10.05 -18.51 -15.29
CA GLN A 206 -10.87 -17.90 -16.33
C GLN A 206 -11.79 -16.78 -15.83
N PRO A 207 -11.30 -15.84 -15.00
CA PRO A 207 -12.16 -14.81 -14.43
C PRO A 207 -12.59 -13.78 -15.48
N ARG A 208 -13.74 -13.14 -15.25
CA ARG A 208 -14.10 -11.86 -15.89
C ARG A 208 -13.66 -10.68 -15.05
N VAL A 209 -13.78 -10.82 -13.73
CA VAL A 209 -13.39 -9.81 -12.76
C VAL A 209 -12.33 -10.37 -11.82
N VAL A 210 -11.23 -9.65 -11.63
CA VAL A 210 -10.25 -9.90 -10.56
C VAL A 210 -10.47 -8.87 -9.47
N LEU A 211 -11.00 -9.34 -8.34
CA LEU A 211 -11.31 -8.52 -7.17
C LEU A 211 -10.16 -8.55 -6.18
N THR A 212 -9.74 -7.40 -5.65
CA THR A 212 -8.72 -7.34 -4.59
C THR A 212 -9.07 -6.32 -3.50
N THR A 213 -8.61 -6.59 -2.29
CA THR A 213 -8.65 -5.64 -1.16
C THR A 213 -7.39 -4.81 -1.05
N CYS A 214 -6.33 -5.16 -1.79
CA CYS A 214 -5.03 -4.52 -1.67
C CYS A 214 -4.85 -3.41 -2.71
N PRO A 215 -4.74 -2.12 -2.31
CA PRO A 215 -4.48 -1.03 -3.25
C PRO A 215 -3.23 -1.21 -4.10
N ALA A 216 -2.18 -1.81 -3.52
CA ALA A 216 -0.94 -2.09 -4.23
C ALA A 216 -1.15 -3.13 -5.35
N CYS A 217 -1.87 -4.23 -5.06
CA CYS A 217 -2.22 -5.20 -6.10
C CYS A 217 -3.12 -4.59 -7.17
N TYR A 218 -4.11 -3.78 -6.76
CA TYR A 218 -4.98 -3.07 -7.69
C TYR A 218 -4.19 -2.14 -8.62
N LYS A 219 -3.31 -1.29 -8.06
CA LYS A 219 -2.43 -0.41 -8.86
C LYS A 219 -1.53 -1.23 -9.80
N THR A 220 -0.96 -2.33 -9.31
CA THR A 220 -0.09 -3.19 -10.12
C THR A 220 -0.83 -3.70 -11.34
N PHE A 221 -1.95 -4.38 -11.16
CA PHE A 221 -2.70 -4.96 -12.28
C PHE A 221 -3.35 -3.91 -13.20
N LYS A 222 -3.79 -2.78 -12.64
CA LYS A 222 -4.54 -1.77 -13.40
C LYS A 222 -3.66 -0.78 -14.15
N GLN A 223 -2.46 -0.47 -13.63
CA GLN A 223 -1.57 0.57 -14.16
C GLN A 223 -0.16 0.05 -14.44
N ILE A 224 0.56 -0.45 -13.41
CA ILE A 224 1.99 -0.75 -13.55
C ILE A 224 2.24 -1.81 -14.62
N LEU A 225 1.48 -2.90 -14.64
CA LEU A 225 1.70 -3.97 -15.61
C LEU A 225 1.42 -3.54 -17.03
N PRO A 226 0.28 -2.93 -17.38
CA PRO A 226 0.03 -2.52 -18.76
C PRO A 226 0.85 -1.30 -19.19
N GLU A 227 1.00 -0.28 -18.33
CA GLU A 227 1.58 1.01 -18.73
C GLU A 227 3.11 1.02 -18.64
N GLU A 228 3.70 0.36 -17.63
CA GLU A 228 5.14 0.44 -17.38
C GLU A 228 5.90 -0.85 -17.75
N MET A 229 5.23 -2.01 -17.62
CA MET A 229 5.86 -3.32 -17.86
C MET A 229 5.45 -3.96 -19.19
N GLY A 230 4.46 -3.42 -19.91
CA GLY A 230 3.98 -3.96 -21.18
C GLY A 230 3.39 -5.37 -21.04
N LEU A 231 2.77 -5.69 -19.90
CA LEU A 231 2.09 -6.95 -19.66
C LEU A 231 0.58 -6.74 -19.77
N ASP A 232 -0.07 -7.51 -20.62
CA ASP A 232 -1.53 -7.46 -20.76
C ASP A 232 -2.26 -8.05 -19.56
N VAL A 233 -3.31 -7.36 -19.10
CA VAL A 233 -4.19 -7.79 -18.02
C VAL A 233 -5.62 -7.83 -18.58
N PRO A 234 -6.06 -8.97 -19.13
CA PRO A 234 -7.28 -9.05 -19.94
C PRO A 234 -8.58 -9.04 -19.12
N TRP A 235 -8.50 -8.98 -17.80
CA TRP A 235 -9.65 -9.00 -16.91
C TRP A 235 -10.01 -7.59 -16.42
N ASP A 236 -11.28 -7.39 -16.03
CA ASP A 236 -11.64 -6.20 -15.28
C ASP A 236 -11.12 -6.33 -13.85
N VAL A 237 -10.15 -5.49 -13.50
CA VAL A 237 -9.57 -5.46 -12.14
C VAL A 237 -10.33 -4.46 -11.31
N GLN A 238 -10.89 -4.88 -10.19
CA GLN A 238 -11.66 -4.03 -9.29
C GLN A 238 -11.12 -4.06 -7.86
N HIS A 239 -11.15 -2.88 -7.23
CA HIS A 239 -10.90 -2.77 -5.79
C HIS A 239 -12.20 -2.99 -5.01
N ILE A 240 -12.10 -3.63 -3.84
CA ILE A 240 -13.27 -4.00 -3.02
C ILE A 240 -14.21 -2.81 -2.74
N SER A 241 -13.68 -1.59 -2.58
CA SER A 241 -14.49 -0.41 -2.26
C SER A 241 -15.43 0.00 -3.39
N THR A 242 -14.98 -0.11 -4.64
CA THR A 242 -15.81 0.20 -5.82
C THR A 242 -16.72 -0.97 -6.19
N PHE A 243 -16.20 -2.19 -6.07
CA PHE A 243 -16.95 -3.39 -6.38
C PHE A 243 -18.21 -3.54 -5.51
N LEU A 244 -18.10 -3.30 -4.20
CA LEU A 244 -19.21 -3.54 -3.28
C LEU A 244 -20.33 -2.50 -3.36
N LEU A 245 -20.03 -1.24 -3.69
CA LEU A 245 -21.03 -0.16 -3.67
C LEU A 245 -22.37 -0.50 -4.36
N PRO A 246 -22.38 -0.97 -5.63
CA PRO A 246 -23.64 -1.31 -6.29
C PRO A 246 -24.31 -2.59 -5.76
N HIS A 247 -23.56 -3.47 -5.10
CA HIS A 247 -24.05 -4.79 -4.67
C HIS A 247 -24.67 -4.78 -3.27
N VAL A 248 -24.32 -3.81 -2.43
CA VAL A 248 -24.77 -3.80 -1.02
C VAL A 248 -25.85 -2.79 -0.72
N GLN A 249 -26.32 -2.01 -1.72
CA GLN A 249 -27.38 -1.03 -1.54
C GLN A 249 -28.68 -1.69 -1.04
N GLY A 250 -29.21 -1.19 0.08
CA GLY A 250 -30.42 -1.70 0.70
C GLY A 250 -30.29 -3.07 1.41
N ARG A 251 -29.07 -3.61 1.49
CA ARG A 251 -28.79 -4.93 2.10
C ARG A 251 -27.99 -4.83 3.40
N LEU A 252 -27.60 -3.64 3.83
CA LEU A 252 -26.80 -3.46 5.03
C LEU A 252 -27.69 -3.23 6.25
N GLN A 253 -27.48 -4.03 7.28
CA GLN A 253 -28.13 -3.92 8.58
C GLN A 253 -27.35 -3.00 9.52
N ALA A 254 -28.03 -2.52 10.56
CA ALA A 254 -27.43 -1.63 11.54
C ALA A 254 -26.27 -2.27 12.32
N ARG A 255 -25.16 -1.56 12.33
CA ARG A 255 -23.94 -1.90 13.12
C ARG A 255 -23.41 -0.63 13.79
N PRO A 256 -23.85 -0.31 15.01
CA PRO A 256 -23.35 0.84 15.76
C PRO A 256 -21.83 0.70 15.98
N LEU A 257 -21.07 1.63 15.40
CA LEU A 257 -19.61 1.67 15.49
C LEU A 257 -19.12 3.09 15.25
N ALA A 258 -18.41 3.68 16.20
CA ALA A 258 -17.64 4.89 15.95
C ALA A 258 -16.33 4.53 15.28
N ALA A 259 -16.22 4.76 13.99
CA ALA A 259 -15.07 4.39 13.18
C ALA A 259 -14.41 5.61 12.54
N THR A 260 -13.12 5.51 12.28
CA THR A 260 -12.40 6.45 11.42
C THR A 260 -11.81 5.72 10.23
N TRP A 261 -11.72 6.40 9.08
CA TRP A 261 -11.11 5.85 7.88
C TRP A 261 -9.64 6.25 7.79
N HIS A 262 -8.77 5.27 7.56
CA HIS A 262 -7.39 5.52 7.16
C HIS A 262 -7.29 5.43 5.65
N ASP A 263 -6.94 6.54 4.99
CA ASP A 263 -6.66 6.59 3.56
C ASP A 263 -5.31 5.90 3.26
N PRO A 264 -5.31 4.69 2.66
CA PRO A 264 -4.06 4.07 2.22
C PRO A 264 -3.42 4.94 1.13
N CYS A 265 -2.13 5.20 1.25
CA CYS A 265 -1.43 6.12 0.35
C CYS A 265 -1.58 5.72 -1.14
N VAL A 266 -1.53 4.42 -1.44
CA VAL A 266 -1.69 3.93 -2.81
C VAL A 266 -3.13 4.08 -3.30
N LEU A 267 -4.15 3.84 -2.45
CA LEU A 267 -5.54 4.01 -2.85
C LEU A 267 -5.89 5.49 -3.05
N GLY A 268 -5.52 6.33 -2.07
CA GLY A 268 -5.81 7.76 -2.11
C GLY A 268 -4.90 8.52 -3.07
N ARG A 269 -3.65 8.82 -2.65
CA ARG A 269 -2.77 9.71 -3.41
C ARG A 269 -2.35 9.19 -4.78
N HIS A 270 -2.09 7.89 -4.92
CA HIS A 270 -1.67 7.36 -6.22
C HIS A 270 -2.83 7.07 -7.17
N LEU A 271 -4.03 6.75 -6.65
CA LEU A 271 -5.17 6.33 -7.46
C LEU A 271 -6.38 7.27 -7.38
N GLY A 272 -6.35 8.29 -6.54
CA GLY A 272 -7.42 9.28 -6.39
C GLY A 272 -8.70 8.76 -5.72
N MET A 273 -8.67 7.55 -5.17
CA MET A 273 -9.86 6.90 -4.61
C MET A 273 -10.02 7.24 -3.13
N TYR A 274 -10.80 8.26 -2.84
CA TYR A 274 -11.01 8.77 -1.48
C TYR A 274 -12.43 8.58 -0.96
N GLU A 275 -13.43 8.73 -1.83
CA GLU A 275 -14.84 8.76 -1.38
C GLU A 275 -15.51 7.38 -1.43
N GLU A 276 -15.16 6.52 -2.35
CA GLU A 276 -15.78 5.20 -2.51
C GLU A 276 -15.76 4.35 -1.23
N PRO A 277 -14.64 4.26 -0.48
CA PRO A 277 -14.66 3.56 0.80
C PRO A 277 -15.47 4.28 1.87
N ARG A 278 -15.54 5.62 1.82
CA ARG A 278 -16.35 6.43 2.74
C ARG A 278 -17.85 6.25 2.48
N GLU A 279 -18.25 6.19 1.21
CA GLU A 279 -19.63 5.91 0.81
C GLU A 279 -20.08 4.55 1.32
N LEU A 280 -19.23 3.51 1.20
CA LEU A 280 -19.51 2.20 1.76
C LEU A 280 -19.69 2.24 3.28
N LEU A 281 -18.82 2.92 4.00
CA LEU A 281 -18.94 3.04 5.46
C LEU A 281 -20.19 3.81 5.88
N ARG A 282 -20.52 4.90 5.19
CA ARG A 282 -21.74 5.69 5.46
C ARG A 282 -23.04 4.94 5.12
N ALA A 283 -22.95 3.96 4.20
CA ALA A 283 -24.08 3.11 3.87
C ALA A 283 -24.45 2.10 4.98
N VAL A 284 -23.57 1.87 5.95
CA VAL A 284 -23.84 0.98 7.10
C VAL A 284 -24.67 1.75 8.14
N PRO A 285 -25.94 1.39 8.38
CA PRO A 285 -26.79 2.10 9.35
C PRO A 285 -26.21 2.03 10.77
N GLY A 286 -26.16 3.16 11.45
CA GLY A 286 -25.62 3.28 12.81
C GLY A 286 -24.09 3.37 12.91
N LEU A 287 -23.35 3.28 11.81
CA LEU A 287 -21.92 3.58 11.79
C LEU A 287 -21.71 5.10 11.78
N GLU A 288 -20.94 5.60 12.74
CA GLU A 288 -20.51 6.98 12.83
C GLU A 288 -19.09 7.11 12.27
N LEU A 289 -18.95 7.73 11.10
CA LEU A 289 -17.64 7.98 10.50
C LEU A 289 -17.04 9.29 11.04
N ARG A 290 -16.01 9.19 11.87
CA ARG A 290 -15.25 10.30 12.44
C ARG A 290 -13.97 10.49 11.67
N GLU A 291 -13.84 11.60 10.95
CA GLU A 291 -12.61 11.88 10.18
C GLU A 291 -11.49 12.35 11.09
N MET A 292 -10.28 11.86 10.82
CA MET A 292 -9.07 12.46 11.39
C MET A 292 -8.77 13.77 10.65
N ASP A 293 -8.15 14.76 11.30
CA ASP A 293 -7.80 16.04 10.67
C ASP A 293 -6.93 15.80 9.40
N ALA A 294 -5.90 14.98 9.53
CA ALA A 294 -5.09 14.53 8.41
C ALA A 294 -5.80 13.39 7.67
N ASN A 295 -6.65 13.71 6.70
CA ASN A 295 -7.40 12.76 5.87
C ASN A 295 -7.20 13.04 4.37
N ARG A 296 -7.68 12.16 3.51
CA ARG A 296 -7.57 12.24 2.05
C ARG A 296 -6.12 12.46 1.60
N GLN A 297 -5.83 13.53 0.84
CA GLN A 297 -4.47 13.81 0.39
C GLN A 297 -3.51 14.15 1.54
N ASP A 298 -4.02 14.67 2.67
CA ASP A 298 -3.24 15.04 3.85
C ASP A 298 -2.98 13.85 4.77
N ALA A 299 -3.62 12.69 4.52
CA ALA A 299 -3.50 11.50 5.35
C ALA A 299 -2.04 11.08 5.55
N LEU A 300 -1.63 10.89 6.80
CA LEU A 300 -0.31 10.32 7.08
C LEU A 300 -0.27 8.84 6.71
N CYS A 301 0.81 8.44 6.03
CA CYS A 301 1.04 7.04 5.69
C CYS A 301 1.27 6.20 6.96
N CYS A 302 0.86 4.93 6.91
CA CYS A 302 1.12 3.96 7.97
C CYS A 302 2.60 3.60 8.17
N GLY A 303 3.51 4.10 7.32
CA GLY A 303 4.95 3.90 7.47
C GLY A 303 5.51 2.58 6.93
N ALA A 304 4.69 1.70 6.33
CA ALA A 304 5.12 0.35 5.97
C ALA A 304 5.57 0.18 4.50
N GLY A 305 5.16 1.08 3.58
CA GLY A 305 5.47 1.01 2.15
C GLY A 305 6.93 1.25 1.80
N GLY A 306 7.26 1.17 0.51
CA GLY A 306 8.58 1.50 -0.01
C GLY A 306 9.72 0.63 0.52
N GLY A 307 9.44 -0.56 1.04
CA GLY A 307 10.45 -1.42 1.67
C GLY A 307 10.91 -0.95 3.06
N VAL A 308 10.37 0.16 3.59
CA VAL A 308 10.75 0.73 4.90
C VAL A 308 10.55 -0.27 6.04
N TYR A 309 9.45 -1.01 6.01
CA TYR A 309 9.18 -2.00 7.04
C TYR A 309 10.27 -3.09 7.15
N PHE A 310 10.86 -3.48 6.03
CA PHE A 310 11.90 -4.52 6.03
C PHE A 310 13.24 -4.02 6.57
N ALA A 311 13.63 -2.79 6.28
CA ALA A 311 14.94 -2.25 6.60
C ALA A 311 14.96 -1.27 7.80
N CYS A 312 13.86 -0.55 8.04
CA CYS A 312 13.76 0.54 9.03
C CYS A 312 12.58 0.31 9.98
N GLN A 313 12.48 -0.89 10.55
CA GLN A 313 11.32 -1.37 11.30
C GLN A 313 10.93 -0.45 12.48
N LYS A 314 11.90 0.08 13.23
CA LYS A 314 11.64 1.02 14.35
C LYS A 314 10.89 2.26 13.85
N MET A 315 11.39 2.90 12.80
CA MET A 315 10.79 4.08 12.20
C MET A 315 9.37 3.78 11.66
N ALA A 316 9.20 2.65 10.98
CA ALA A 316 7.88 2.20 10.51
C ALA A 316 6.90 2.02 11.66
N ASN A 317 7.32 1.42 12.78
CA ASN A 317 6.48 1.20 13.95
C ASN A 317 6.01 2.51 14.60
N GLU A 318 6.90 3.49 14.76
CA GLU A 318 6.54 4.77 15.35
C GLU A 318 5.58 5.57 14.44
N ALA A 319 5.75 5.50 13.12
CA ALA A 319 4.79 6.10 12.18
C ALA A 319 3.39 5.47 12.29
N VAL A 320 3.31 4.14 12.44
CA VAL A 320 2.05 3.44 12.71
C VAL A 320 1.40 3.92 14.00
N VAL A 321 2.19 3.99 15.09
CA VAL A 321 1.69 4.41 16.42
C VAL A 321 1.15 5.83 16.36
N HIS A 322 1.87 6.74 15.72
CA HIS A 322 1.42 8.12 15.55
C HIS A 322 0.06 8.20 14.82
N ARG A 323 -0.11 7.42 13.75
CA ARG A 323 -1.39 7.37 13.02
C ARG A 323 -2.53 6.79 13.86
N LEU A 324 -2.26 5.77 14.69
CA LEU A 324 -3.24 5.23 15.63
C LEU A 324 -3.63 6.26 16.71
N GLN A 325 -2.68 7.07 17.18
CA GLN A 325 -2.96 8.14 18.15
C GLN A 325 -3.89 9.22 17.56
N GLN A 326 -3.74 9.59 16.28
CA GLN A 326 -4.69 10.47 15.60
C GLN A 326 -6.09 9.87 15.56
N ALA A 327 -6.20 8.58 15.30
CA ALA A 327 -7.48 7.88 15.31
C ALA A 327 -8.13 7.80 16.70
N VAL A 328 -7.32 7.64 17.75
CA VAL A 328 -7.80 7.71 19.15
C VAL A 328 -8.26 9.13 19.51
N ALA A 329 -7.55 10.16 19.03
CA ALA A 329 -7.85 11.56 19.35
C ALA A 329 -9.25 12.00 18.85
N VAL A 330 -9.74 11.43 17.74
CA VAL A 330 -11.10 11.70 17.25
C VAL A 330 -12.18 10.84 17.93
N GLY A 331 -11.80 10.09 18.95
CA GLY A 331 -12.72 9.25 19.73
C GLY A 331 -13.25 8.03 18.96
N ALA A 332 -12.53 7.56 17.93
CA ALA A 332 -12.92 6.36 17.19
C ALA A 332 -12.64 5.09 18.00
N GLN A 333 -13.56 4.12 17.94
CA GLN A 333 -13.39 2.77 18.47
C GLN A 333 -12.61 1.88 17.52
N ALA A 334 -12.71 2.17 16.22
CA ALA A 334 -12.01 1.43 15.18
C ALA A 334 -11.36 2.34 14.14
N ILE A 335 -10.14 1.98 13.71
CA ILE A 335 -9.52 2.49 12.49
C ILE A 335 -9.76 1.49 11.37
N VAL A 336 -10.49 1.92 10.33
CA VAL A 336 -10.86 1.09 9.18
C VAL A 336 -9.96 1.41 8.01
N THR A 337 -9.53 0.39 7.29
CA THR A 337 -8.73 0.54 6.05
C THR A 337 -8.99 -0.62 5.09
N SER A 338 -8.77 -0.43 3.79
CA SER A 338 -8.81 -1.52 2.81
C SER A 338 -7.43 -2.11 2.50
N CYS A 339 -6.34 -1.46 2.94
CA CYS A 339 -5.00 -1.96 2.66
C CYS A 339 -4.57 -3.03 3.69
N PRO A 340 -4.29 -4.28 3.26
CA PRO A 340 -3.86 -5.35 4.18
C PRO A 340 -2.58 -5.01 4.95
N ASN A 341 -1.61 -4.33 4.31
CA ASN A 341 -0.39 -3.89 5.00
C ASN A 341 -0.70 -2.90 6.12
N CYS A 342 -1.53 -1.88 5.86
CA CYS A 342 -1.96 -0.93 6.88
C CYS A 342 -2.72 -1.64 8.01
N TYR A 343 -3.67 -2.52 7.66
CA TYR A 343 -4.46 -3.29 8.61
C TYR A 343 -3.60 -4.13 9.56
N VAL A 344 -2.69 -4.94 9.01
CA VAL A 344 -1.78 -5.79 9.80
C VAL A 344 -0.93 -4.95 10.74
N ARG A 345 -0.40 -3.83 10.27
CA ARG A 345 0.43 -2.93 11.07
C ARG A 345 -0.36 -2.25 12.19
N PHE A 346 -1.55 -1.73 11.88
CA PHE A 346 -2.44 -1.15 12.91
C PHE A 346 -2.84 -2.18 13.95
N ARG A 347 -3.26 -3.38 13.54
CA ARG A 347 -3.60 -4.49 14.43
C ARG A 347 -2.44 -4.85 15.36
N GLN A 348 -1.23 -4.97 14.81
CA GLN A 348 -0.04 -5.32 15.57
C GLN A 348 0.32 -4.23 16.58
N MET A 349 0.42 -2.96 16.15
CA MET A 349 0.86 -1.87 17.01
C MET A 349 -0.20 -1.47 18.03
N SER A 350 -1.48 -1.49 17.69
CA SER A 350 -2.57 -1.28 18.65
C SER A 350 -2.48 -2.26 19.84
N ARG A 351 -2.25 -3.54 19.55
CA ARG A 351 -2.08 -4.58 20.59
C ARG A 351 -0.79 -4.39 21.40
N GLN A 352 0.34 -4.20 20.73
CA GLN A 352 1.64 -4.05 21.40
C GLN A 352 1.71 -2.82 22.29
N ARG A 353 1.12 -1.70 21.86
CA ARG A 353 1.09 -0.43 22.60
C ARG A 353 -0.15 -0.29 23.50
N ARG A 354 -1.04 -1.29 23.52
CA ARG A 354 -2.29 -1.31 24.31
C ARG A 354 -3.15 -0.06 24.06
N LEU A 355 -3.24 0.37 22.80
CA LEU A 355 -4.05 1.52 22.43
C LEU A 355 -5.56 1.15 22.42
N PRO A 356 -6.46 2.03 22.87
CA PRO A 356 -7.89 1.78 22.96
C PRO A 356 -8.60 1.90 21.59
N ILE A 357 -8.05 1.27 20.56
CA ILE A 357 -8.58 1.29 19.20
C ILE A 357 -8.37 -0.04 18.50
N GLN A 358 -9.37 -0.51 17.77
CA GLN A 358 -9.31 -1.73 16.99
C GLN A 358 -8.95 -1.42 15.53
N ALA A 359 -8.09 -2.22 14.92
CA ALA A 359 -7.91 -2.20 13.46
C ALA A 359 -8.97 -3.09 12.81
N ARG A 360 -9.65 -2.57 11.78
CA ARG A 360 -10.67 -3.29 11.02
C ARG A 360 -10.38 -3.15 9.52
N ALA A 361 -10.56 -4.24 8.79
CA ALA A 361 -10.59 -4.16 7.35
C ALA A 361 -11.99 -3.70 6.87
N LEU A 362 -12.05 -2.93 5.78
CA LEU A 362 -13.31 -2.50 5.18
C LEU A 362 -14.25 -3.70 4.91
N SER A 363 -13.69 -4.78 4.35
CA SER A 363 -14.45 -6.01 4.09
C SER A 363 -15.05 -6.65 5.34
N GLN A 364 -14.38 -6.58 6.49
CA GLN A 364 -14.93 -7.09 7.76
C GLN A 364 -16.14 -6.27 8.22
N VAL A 365 -16.05 -4.93 8.13
CA VAL A 365 -17.15 -4.04 8.51
C VAL A 365 -18.38 -4.30 7.64
N ILE A 366 -18.18 -4.45 6.33
CA ILE A 366 -19.29 -4.73 5.39
C ILE A 366 -19.82 -6.14 5.58
N ALA A 367 -18.95 -7.15 5.76
CA ALA A 367 -19.39 -8.53 6.00
C ALA A 367 -20.27 -8.69 7.25
N GLU A 368 -19.98 -7.94 8.29
CA GLU A 368 -20.79 -7.96 9.53
C GLU A 368 -22.12 -7.24 9.39
N ALA A 369 -22.20 -6.26 8.48
CA ALA A 369 -23.42 -5.50 8.23
C ALA A 369 -24.29 -6.13 7.11
N LEU A 370 -23.73 -6.95 6.25
CA LEU A 370 -24.47 -7.59 5.15
C LEU A 370 -25.32 -8.73 5.71
N ASP A 371 -26.62 -8.75 5.34
CA ASP A 371 -27.57 -9.81 5.67
C ASP A 371 -27.43 -11.08 4.80
#